data_005cc54077b50c103cbe658f6faa7364
#
_entry.id   005cc54077b50c103cbe658f6faa7364
#
_cell.length_a   1.000
_cell.length_b   1.000
_cell.length_c   1.000
_cell.angle_alpha   90.00
_cell.angle_beta   90.00
_cell.angle_gamma   90.00
#
_symmetry.space_group_name_H-M   'P 1'
#
loop_
_entity.id
_entity.type
_entity.pdbx_description
1 polymer ?
#
loop_
_entity_poly.entity_id
_entity_poly.type
_entity_poly.pdbx_seq_one_letter_code
_entity_poly.pdbx_strand_id
1 'polypeptide(L)'
;MRIISRSSGYASALLLAGTAALAAPAAAQASAALPGPPVVPCSSSALVAAIQQANGARFATLLLTRGCNYVLTVAAPDDGLPPITGNLVIIGSGGTTISRSSSAGNFRIFDVAGGRLALVNVTVANGNSGNQVGGGILDEGTLVLRGVRLTGNTAPSGAGLDVQNDAHATISFSELDGNNATGLAGGAIDNSADLVVDHSRVIANTAHSFGGGVFTLDPGTSRITTTVVARNVAGRTGGGIFNTTGATTVLIGDRVVFNSAGSGGGIFNGGTVQLRFTLVAFNSPDNCSPQGTIRGCLR
;
A
#
# COMPACT_ATOMS: atom_id res chain seq x y z
N MET A 1 -17.91 71.00 -52.74
CA MET A 1 -17.90 71.22 -54.20
C MET A 1 -18.39 69.96 -54.84
N ARG A 2 -19.64 69.91 -55.19
CA ARG A 2 -20.26 69.50 -56.47
C ARG A 2 -19.59 68.21 -57.04
N ILE A 3 -20.28 67.17 -57.51
CA ILE A 3 -21.47 67.13 -58.38
C ILE A 3 -22.11 65.75 -58.34
N ILE A 4 -23.40 65.74 -58.45
CA ILE A 4 -24.37 64.68 -58.68
C ILE A 4 -24.16 64.05 -60.08
N SER A 5 -24.34 62.69 -60.21
CA SER A 5 -24.92 62.17 -61.43
C SER A 5 -25.77 60.92 -61.13
N ARG A 6 -27.02 60.96 -61.53
CA ARG A 6 -28.02 59.91 -61.64
C ARG A 6 -27.80 59.13 -62.95
N SER A 7 -27.95 57.83 -62.99
CA SER A 7 -28.63 57.23 -64.17
C SER A 7 -29.33 55.90 -63.74
N SER A 8 -30.53 55.86 -64.24
CA SER A 8 -31.56 54.81 -64.20
C SER A 8 -31.16 53.56 -65.00
N GLY A 9 -31.66 52.40 -64.65
CA GLY A 9 -31.90 51.46 -65.67
C GLY A 9 -32.09 50.01 -65.25
N TYR A 10 -33.34 49.58 -65.39
CA TYR A 10 -33.87 48.28 -65.74
C TYR A 10 -33.78 47.10 -64.72
N ALA A 11 -34.95 46.73 -64.27
CA ALA A 11 -35.28 45.47 -63.63
C ALA A 11 -35.14 44.28 -64.60
N SER A 12 -34.49 43.25 -64.20
CA SER A 12 -34.64 41.90 -64.77
C SER A 12 -34.84 40.91 -63.62
N ALA A 13 -36.05 40.40 -63.57
CA ALA A 13 -36.44 39.34 -62.65
C ALA A 13 -35.81 38.04 -63.13
N LEU A 14 -34.94 37.46 -62.32
CA LEU A 14 -34.46 36.10 -62.53
C LEU A 14 -35.11 35.20 -61.45
N LEU A 15 -36.00 34.29 -61.87
CA LEU A 15 -36.51 33.21 -61.04
C LEU A 15 -35.34 32.24 -60.78
N LEU A 16 -34.90 32.18 -59.50
CA LEU A 16 -34.05 31.10 -59.03
C LEU A 16 -34.95 30.06 -58.37
N ALA A 17 -35.03 28.88 -59.02
CA ALA A 17 -35.58 27.70 -58.45
C ALA A 17 -34.67 27.22 -57.28
N GLY A 18 -35.17 27.36 -56.07
CA GLY A 18 -34.48 26.86 -54.87
C GLY A 18 -34.62 25.35 -54.80
N THR A 19 -33.51 24.62 -55.02
CA THR A 19 -33.42 23.20 -54.62
C THR A 19 -33.20 23.13 -53.11
N ALA A 20 -34.22 22.73 -52.38
CA ALA A 20 -34.10 22.43 -50.95
C ALA A 20 -33.25 21.15 -50.83
N ALA A 21 -31.97 21.28 -50.45
CA ALA A 21 -31.17 20.19 -50.00
C ALA A 21 -31.69 19.69 -48.65
N LEU A 22 -32.33 18.53 -48.62
CA LEU A 22 -32.65 17.80 -47.39
C LEU A 22 -31.34 17.43 -46.71
N ALA A 23 -30.96 18.13 -45.63
CA ALA A 23 -29.87 17.73 -44.77
C ALA A 23 -30.26 16.42 -44.10
N ALA A 24 -29.56 15.32 -44.42
CA ALA A 24 -29.66 14.07 -43.72
C ALA A 24 -29.29 14.28 -42.23
N PRO A 25 -30.05 13.70 -41.28
CA PRO A 25 -29.66 13.80 -39.89
C PRO A 25 -28.26 13.16 -39.71
N ALA A 26 -27.33 13.93 -39.12
CA ALA A 26 -26.06 13.40 -38.72
C ALA A 26 -26.32 12.25 -37.72
N ALA A 27 -25.97 11.03 -38.12
CA ALA A 27 -26.01 9.88 -37.22
C ALA A 27 -25.12 10.19 -36.01
N ALA A 28 -25.73 10.30 -34.85
CA ALA A 28 -25.01 10.44 -33.60
C ALA A 28 -24.12 9.21 -33.46
N GLN A 29 -22.82 9.38 -33.66
CA GLN A 29 -21.86 8.34 -33.36
C GLN A 29 -21.94 8.09 -31.86
N ALA A 30 -22.52 6.97 -31.47
CA ALA A 30 -22.46 6.52 -30.09
C ALA A 30 -20.98 6.39 -29.72
N SER A 31 -20.51 7.26 -28.85
CA SER A 31 -19.17 7.17 -28.29
C SER A 31 -19.07 5.80 -27.60
N ALA A 32 -18.34 4.88 -28.20
CA ALA A 32 -18.08 3.60 -27.56
C ALA A 32 -17.39 3.88 -26.22
N ALA A 33 -18.06 3.54 -25.13
CA ALA A 33 -17.46 3.65 -23.80
C ALA A 33 -16.14 2.86 -23.83
N LEU A 34 -15.06 3.50 -23.38
CA LEU A 34 -13.78 2.79 -23.26
C LEU A 34 -13.98 1.55 -22.39
N PRO A 35 -13.45 0.40 -22.79
CA PRO A 35 -13.56 -0.80 -21.98
C PRO A 35 -12.98 -0.53 -20.59
N GLY A 36 -13.75 -0.86 -19.56
CA GLY A 36 -13.30 -0.75 -18.17
C GLY A 36 -12.09 -1.65 -17.89
N PRO A 37 -11.41 -1.47 -16.74
CA PRO A 37 -10.31 -2.34 -16.36
C PRO A 37 -10.73 -3.81 -16.37
N PRO A 38 -9.85 -4.73 -16.82
CA PRO A 38 -10.19 -6.15 -16.87
C PRO A 38 -10.43 -6.73 -15.48
N VAL A 39 -11.47 -7.56 -15.37
CA VAL A 39 -11.73 -8.34 -14.15
C VAL A 39 -10.92 -9.63 -14.23
N VAL A 40 -10.04 -9.84 -13.24
CA VAL A 40 -9.22 -11.06 -13.13
C VAL A 40 -10.08 -12.21 -12.64
N PRO A 41 -10.21 -13.32 -13.39
CA PRO A 41 -10.93 -14.52 -12.95
C PRO A 41 -10.40 -15.04 -11.60
N CYS A 42 -11.27 -15.69 -10.83
CA CYS A 42 -10.93 -16.21 -9.50
C CYS A 42 -10.02 -17.44 -9.59
N SER A 43 -8.78 -17.25 -10.02
CA SER A 43 -7.73 -18.28 -9.99
C SER A 43 -6.35 -17.64 -9.86
N SER A 44 -5.43 -18.31 -9.18
CA SER A 44 -4.05 -17.85 -9.02
C SER A 44 -3.31 -17.72 -10.35
N SER A 45 -3.54 -18.66 -11.29
CA SER A 45 -2.94 -18.60 -12.62
C SER A 45 -3.41 -17.39 -13.44
N ALA A 46 -4.69 -17.02 -13.34
CA ALA A 46 -5.20 -15.82 -13.98
C ALA A 46 -4.59 -14.55 -13.39
N LEU A 47 -4.40 -14.50 -12.06
CA LEU A 47 -3.76 -13.37 -11.39
C LEU A 47 -2.29 -13.24 -11.79
N VAL A 48 -1.54 -14.36 -11.83
CA VAL A 48 -0.15 -14.39 -12.30
C VAL A 48 -0.04 -13.87 -13.73
N ALA A 49 -0.87 -14.39 -14.66
CA ALA A 49 -0.87 -13.95 -16.05
C ALA A 49 -1.22 -12.45 -16.20
N ALA A 50 -2.20 -11.97 -15.43
CA ALA A 50 -2.59 -10.56 -15.44
C ALA A 50 -1.47 -9.64 -14.94
N ILE A 51 -0.73 -10.03 -13.90
CA ILE A 51 0.43 -9.25 -13.39
C ILE A 51 1.57 -9.27 -14.41
N GLN A 52 1.88 -10.42 -15.02
CA GLN A 52 2.91 -10.50 -16.07
C GLN A 52 2.60 -9.56 -17.24
N GLN A 53 1.35 -9.54 -17.69
CA GLN A 53 0.90 -8.62 -18.73
C GLN A 53 0.97 -7.17 -18.29
N ALA A 54 0.60 -6.87 -17.03
CA ALA A 54 0.62 -5.54 -16.46
C ALA A 54 2.04 -4.95 -16.36
N ASN A 55 3.05 -5.77 -16.07
CA ASN A 55 4.44 -5.35 -16.02
C ASN A 55 4.97 -4.84 -17.36
N GLY A 56 4.43 -5.31 -18.46
CA GLY A 56 4.75 -4.82 -19.81
C GLY A 56 4.02 -3.53 -20.21
N ALA A 57 3.04 -3.08 -19.40
CA ALA A 57 2.26 -1.89 -19.68
C ALA A 57 2.83 -0.67 -18.95
N ARG A 58 2.65 0.53 -19.53
CA ARG A 58 3.06 1.78 -18.86
C ARG A 58 2.29 2.03 -17.55
N PHE A 59 1.04 1.61 -17.52
CA PHE A 59 0.14 1.67 -16.37
C PHE A 59 -0.96 0.61 -16.54
N ALA A 60 -1.26 -0.14 -15.48
CA ALA A 60 -2.30 -1.14 -15.49
C ALA A 60 -3.18 -1.07 -14.25
N THR A 61 -4.46 -1.37 -14.43
CA THR A 61 -5.41 -1.56 -13.32
C THR A 61 -6.08 -2.93 -13.48
N LEU A 62 -6.02 -3.74 -12.43
CA LEU A 62 -6.66 -5.04 -12.35
C LEU A 62 -7.79 -4.99 -11.34
N LEU A 63 -8.99 -5.39 -11.75
CA LEU A 63 -10.10 -5.60 -10.84
C LEU A 63 -10.14 -7.08 -10.45
N LEU A 64 -10.07 -7.37 -9.17
CA LEU A 64 -10.17 -8.75 -8.69
C LEU A 64 -11.66 -9.16 -8.57
N THR A 65 -11.94 -10.42 -8.85
CA THR A 65 -13.28 -10.98 -8.63
C THR A 65 -13.69 -10.80 -7.17
N ARG A 66 -14.88 -10.24 -6.96
CA ARG A 66 -15.42 -9.94 -5.65
C ARG A 66 -15.47 -11.17 -4.75
N GLY A 67 -14.97 -11.07 -3.52
CA GLY A 67 -14.97 -12.13 -2.52
C GLY A 67 -14.13 -13.34 -2.88
N CYS A 68 -13.33 -13.27 -3.94
CA CYS A 68 -12.45 -14.37 -4.33
C CYS A 68 -11.26 -14.51 -3.37
N ASN A 69 -10.91 -15.77 -3.10
CA ASN A 69 -9.62 -16.09 -2.47
C ASN A 69 -8.69 -16.66 -3.55
N TYR A 70 -7.69 -15.86 -3.94
CA TYR A 70 -6.61 -16.26 -4.85
C TYR A 70 -5.56 -17.04 -4.05
N VAL A 71 -5.70 -18.38 -4.01
CA VAL A 71 -4.79 -19.24 -3.24
C VAL A 71 -3.58 -19.59 -4.09
N LEU A 72 -2.42 -19.13 -3.64
CA LEU A 72 -1.12 -19.40 -4.25
C LEU A 72 -0.55 -20.71 -3.70
N THR A 73 -0.20 -21.63 -4.57
CA THR A 73 0.29 -22.97 -4.21
C THR A 73 1.72 -23.23 -4.63
N VAL A 74 2.28 -22.39 -5.49
CA VAL A 74 3.62 -22.53 -6.08
C VAL A 74 4.27 -21.16 -6.15
N ALA A 75 5.56 -21.11 -5.80
CA ALA A 75 6.39 -19.92 -6.03
C ALA A 75 6.75 -19.77 -7.51
N ALA A 76 6.96 -18.52 -7.95
CA ALA A 76 7.37 -18.21 -9.31
C ALA A 76 8.46 -17.09 -9.33
N PRO A 77 9.72 -17.40 -9.37
CA PRO A 77 10.45 -18.57 -8.87
C PRO A 77 10.58 -18.58 -7.34
N ASP A 78 10.65 -17.40 -6.66
CA ASP A 78 10.86 -17.26 -5.21
C ASP A 78 9.67 -16.62 -4.51
N ASP A 79 8.77 -15.99 -5.25
CA ASP A 79 7.59 -15.27 -4.78
C ASP A 79 6.29 -15.91 -5.27
N GLY A 80 5.21 -15.69 -4.56
CA GLY A 80 3.90 -16.24 -4.94
C GLY A 80 3.31 -15.61 -6.20
N LEU A 81 3.70 -14.36 -6.48
CA LEU A 81 3.31 -13.59 -7.66
C LEU A 81 4.55 -13.07 -8.39
N PRO A 82 4.46 -12.77 -9.69
CA PRO A 82 5.55 -12.16 -10.42
C PRO A 82 5.99 -10.82 -9.79
N PRO A 83 7.29 -10.51 -9.75
CA PRO A 83 7.78 -9.22 -9.26
C PRO A 83 7.12 -8.05 -9.98
N ILE A 84 6.77 -7.02 -9.24
CA ILE A 84 6.14 -5.80 -9.77
C ILE A 84 7.24 -4.85 -10.24
N THR A 85 7.41 -4.75 -11.55
CA THR A 85 8.39 -3.87 -12.20
C THR A 85 7.74 -2.71 -12.94
N GLY A 86 6.42 -2.75 -13.15
CA GLY A 86 5.61 -1.72 -13.80
C GLY A 86 4.81 -0.88 -12.80
N ASN A 87 3.87 -0.09 -13.34
CA ASN A 87 2.92 0.68 -12.54
C ASN A 87 1.58 -0.06 -12.48
N LEU A 88 1.29 -0.69 -11.35
CA LEU A 88 0.14 -1.56 -11.19
C LEU A 88 -0.79 -1.12 -10.05
N VAL A 89 -2.08 -1.07 -10.33
CA VAL A 89 -3.14 -0.93 -9.33
C VAL A 89 -3.96 -2.23 -9.29
N ILE A 90 -4.10 -2.83 -8.13
CA ILE A 90 -4.95 -4.01 -7.91
C ILE A 90 -6.07 -3.62 -6.95
N ILE A 91 -7.30 -3.81 -7.39
CA ILE A 91 -8.51 -3.44 -6.64
C ILE A 91 -9.32 -4.69 -6.32
N GLY A 92 -9.48 -4.98 -5.04
CA GLY A 92 -10.37 -6.01 -4.53
C GLY A 92 -11.68 -5.44 -4.00
N SER A 93 -12.62 -6.29 -3.69
CA SER A 93 -13.90 -5.94 -3.08
C SER A 93 -14.55 -7.14 -2.39
N GLY A 94 -15.39 -6.88 -1.40
CA GLY A 94 -16.20 -7.91 -0.75
C GLY A 94 -15.38 -9.00 -0.04
N GLY A 95 -14.23 -8.65 0.53
CA GLY A 95 -13.38 -9.61 1.23
C GLY A 95 -12.43 -10.39 0.32
N THR A 96 -12.08 -9.83 -0.83
CA THR A 96 -11.08 -10.44 -1.74
C THR A 96 -9.75 -10.65 -1.02
N THR A 97 -9.22 -11.87 -1.13
CA THR A 97 -7.98 -12.28 -0.48
C THR A 97 -6.97 -12.84 -1.48
N ILE A 98 -5.69 -12.56 -1.28
CA ILE A 98 -4.56 -13.21 -1.94
C ILE A 98 -3.77 -13.88 -0.84
N SER A 99 -3.68 -15.21 -0.88
CA SER A 99 -3.06 -15.96 0.22
C SER A 99 -2.15 -17.08 -0.28
N ARG A 100 -1.09 -17.35 0.47
CA ARG A 100 -0.32 -18.59 0.31
C ARG A 100 -1.10 -19.77 0.92
N SER A 101 -1.14 -20.90 0.22
CA SER A 101 -1.66 -22.15 0.78
C SER A 101 -0.78 -22.63 1.94
N SER A 102 -1.40 -23.14 3.00
CA SER A 102 -0.65 -23.74 4.12
C SER A 102 0.15 -24.99 3.71
N SER A 103 -0.25 -25.66 2.64
CA SER A 103 0.46 -26.83 2.09
C SER A 103 1.56 -26.47 1.08
N ALA A 104 1.68 -25.19 0.68
CA ALA A 104 2.72 -24.74 -0.24
C ALA A 104 4.08 -24.60 0.45
N GLY A 105 5.15 -24.64 -0.33
CA GLY A 105 6.48 -24.24 0.11
C GLY A 105 6.52 -22.78 0.58
N ASN A 106 7.65 -22.36 1.11
CA ASN A 106 7.83 -20.99 1.59
C ASN A 106 8.01 -20.03 0.42
N PHE A 107 7.24 -18.94 0.40
CA PHE A 107 7.39 -17.79 -0.48
C PHE A 107 6.63 -16.59 0.07
N ARG A 108 7.09 -15.37 -0.22
CA ARG A 108 6.33 -14.12 0.01
C ARG A 108 5.20 -13.99 -1.03
N ILE A 109 4.24 -13.12 -0.75
CA ILE A 109 3.13 -12.91 -1.69
C ILE A 109 3.52 -11.93 -2.79
N PHE A 110 4.03 -10.75 -2.43
CA PHE A 110 4.41 -9.69 -3.36
C PHE A 110 5.86 -9.26 -3.18
N ASP A 111 6.53 -9.05 -4.31
CA ASP A 111 7.79 -8.33 -4.43
C ASP A 111 7.59 -7.10 -5.33
N VAL A 112 7.82 -5.89 -4.79
CA VAL A 112 7.78 -4.63 -5.54
C VAL A 112 9.21 -4.28 -5.96
N ALA A 113 9.67 -4.89 -7.04
CA ALA A 113 11.05 -4.82 -7.53
C ALA A 113 11.30 -3.53 -8.35
N GLY A 114 11.37 -2.39 -7.67
CA GLY A 114 11.57 -1.06 -8.29
C GLY A 114 10.36 -0.50 -9.03
N GLY A 115 9.25 -1.24 -9.12
CA GLY A 115 8.00 -0.79 -9.73
C GLY A 115 7.13 0.04 -8.77
N ARG A 116 5.89 0.23 -9.15
CA ARG A 116 4.86 0.84 -8.31
C ARG A 116 3.68 -0.10 -8.15
N LEU A 117 3.33 -0.43 -6.92
CA LEU A 117 2.14 -1.21 -6.60
C LEU A 117 1.15 -0.41 -5.74
N ALA A 118 -0.10 -0.32 -6.15
CA ALA A 118 -1.19 0.12 -5.31
C ALA A 118 -2.17 -1.02 -5.08
N LEU A 119 -2.36 -1.42 -3.82
CA LEU A 119 -3.39 -2.37 -3.40
C LEU A 119 -4.55 -1.63 -2.75
N VAL A 120 -5.77 -1.93 -3.19
CA VAL A 120 -6.99 -1.30 -2.65
C VAL A 120 -7.99 -2.38 -2.24
N ASN A 121 -8.42 -2.37 -0.98
CA ASN A 121 -9.43 -3.28 -0.43
C ASN A 121 -9.12 -4.77 -0.66
N VAL A 122 -7.89 -5.19 -0.43
CA VAL A 122 -7.40 -6.58 -0.57
C VAL A 122 -6.82 -7.06 0.76
N THR A 123 -7.04 -8.32 1.08
CA THR A 123 -6.32 -9.01 2.15
C THR A 123 -5.13 -9.77 1.56
N VAL A 124 -3.94 -9.60 2.13
CA VAL A 124 -2.72 -10.35 1.81
C VAL A 124 -2.38 -11.22 3.01
N ALA A 125 -2.43 -12.54 2.85
CA ALA A 125 -2.40 -13.44 3.99
C ALA A 125 -1.47 -14.64 3.86
N ASN A 126 -0.92 -15.08 4.99
CA ASN A 126 -0.19 -16.33 5.15
C ASN A 126 1.08 -16.44 4.29
N GLY A 127 1.61 -15.35 3.78
CA GLY A 127 2.92 -15.34 3.14
C GLY A 127 3.99 -15.82 4.13
N ASN A 128 4.96 -16.57 3.64
CA ASN A 128 6.08 -17.05 4.44
C ASN A 128 7.33 -17.05 3.58
N SER A 129 8.16 -16.05 3.72
CA SER A 129 9.35 -15.88 2.87
C SER A 129 10.51 -16.82 3.24
N GLY A 130 10.32 -17.73 4.20
CA GLY A 130 11.37 -18.64 4.65
C GLY A 130 12.52 -17.90 5.33
N ASN A 131 13.67 -17.86 4.67
CA ASN A 131 14.86 -17.15 5.17
C ASN A 131 15.03 -15.74 4.60
N GLN A 132 14.07 -15.27 3.78
CA GLN A 132 14.08 -13.92 3.20
C GLN A 132 13.16 -12.99 4.01
N VAL A 133 13.29 -11.68 3.82
CA VAL A 133 12.46 -10.66 4.47
C VAL A 133 11.13 -10.44 3.73
N GLY A 134 10.18 -9.72 4.34
CA GLY A 134 8.93 -9.37 3.69
C GLY A 134 8.02 -10.57 3.44
N GLY A 135 7.42 -11.17 4.47
CA GLY A 135 6.56 -12.35 4.30
C GLY A 135 5.30 -12.09 3.47
N GLY A 136 4.63 -10.99 3.71
CA GLY A 136 3.51 -10.53 2.90
C GLY A 136 3.99 -9.78 1.67
N ILE A 137 4.76 -8.70 1.90
CA ILE A 137 5.24 -7.79 0.85
C ILE A 137 6.69 -7.40 1.14
N LEU A 138 7.55 -7.43 0.13
CA LEU A 138 8.81 -6.71 0.05
C LEU A 138 8.60 -5.48 -0.83
N ASP A 139 9.01 -4.31 -0.36
CA ASP A 139 8.96 -3.08 -1.14
C ASP A 139 10.36 -2.53 -1.36
N GLU A 140 10.79 -2.53 -2.60
CA GLU A 140 12.02 -1.90 -3.11
C GLU A 140 11.68 -0.83 -4.17
N GLY A 141 10.44 -0.30 -4.14
CA GLY A 141 9.94 0.66 -5.11
C GLY A 141 8.97 1.67 -4.50
N THR A 142 7.75 1.69 -4.98
CA THR A 142 6.68 2.53 -4.42
C THR A 142 5.45 1.70 -4.10
N LEU A 143 5.07 1.66 -2.85
CA LEU A 143 3.92 0.90 -2.38
C LEU A 143 2.83 1.82 -1.82
N VAL A 144 1.59 1.60 -2.26
CA VAL A 144 0.41 2.26 -1.67
C VAL A 144 -0.59 1.19 -1.23
N LEU A 145 -0.88 1.14 0.05
CA LEU A 145 -1.90 0.28 0.64
C LEU A 145 -3.08 1.12 1.11
N ARG A 146 -4.28 0.83 0.60
CA ARG A 146 -5.49 1.52 1.02
C ARG A 146 -6.63 0.54 1.32
N GLY A 147 -7.11 0.52 2.56
CA GLY A 147 -8.12 -0.46 2.99
C GLY A 147 -7.61 -1.91 2.91
N VAL A 148 -6.31 -2.11 3.06
CA VAL A 148 -5.66 -3.43 2.94
C VAL A 148 -5.52 -4.07 4.31
N ARG A 149 -5.62 -5.39 4.35
CA ARG A 149 -5.25 -6.17 5.51
C ARG A 149 -4.03 -7.05 5.21
N LEU A 150 -2.93 -6.87 5.97
CA LEU A 150 -1.79 -7.77 5.97
C LEU A 150 -1.87 -8.66 7.20
N THR A 151 -2.14 -9.95 7.04
CA THR A 151 -2.43 -10.81 8.18
C THR A 151 -1.76 -12.18 8.12
N GLY A 152 -1.26 -12.65 9.27
CA GLY A 152 -0.69 -13.98 9.41
C GLY A 152 0.55 -14.24 8.53
N ASN A 153 1.25 -13.20 8.11
CA ASN A 153 2.47 -13.36 7.33
C ASN A 153 3.67 -13.64 8.24
N THR A 154 4.65 -14.37 7.73
CA THR A 154 5.84 -14.81 8.45
C THR A 154 7.10 -14.53 7.65
N ALA A 155 8.15 -14.02 8.31
CA ALA A 155 9.46 -13.76 7.74
C ALA A 155 10.51 -13.67 8.87
N PRO A 156 11.80 -13.65 8.57
CA PRO A 156 12.82 -13.27 9.57
C PRO A 156 12.69 -11.80 10.02
N SER A 157 12.37 -10.87 9.10
CA SER A 157 12.08 -9.46 9.36
C SER A 157 10.97 -8.96 8.46
N GLY A 158 10.24 -7.92 8.89
CA GLY A 158 9.17 -7.30 8.11
C GLY A 158 8.09 -8.29 7.71
N ALA A 159 7.58 -9.08 8.67
CA ALA A 159 6.73 -10.21 8.31
C ALA A 159 5.48 -9.81 7.52
N GLY A 160 4.82 -8.70 7.86
CA GLY A 160 3.76 -8.12 7.05
C GLY A 160 4.31 -7.38 5.84
N LEU A 161 5.23 -6.45 6.08
CA LEU A 161 5.84 -5.56 5.09
C LEU A 161 7.29 -5.27 5.46
N ASP A 162 8.18 -5.39 4.50
CA ASP A 162 9.56 -4.93 4.58
C ASP A 162 9.78 -3.82 3.54
N VAL A 163 10.27 -2.66 3.97
CA VAL A 163 10.49 -1.46 3.12
C VAL A 163 11.97 -1.18 3.10
N GLN A 164 12.60 -1.36 1.95
CA GLN A 164 14.05 -1.33 1.79
C GLN A 164 14.56 -0.28 0.80
N ASN A 165 15.86 -0.04 0.89
CA ASN A 165 16.57 0.85 -0.04
C ASN A 165 15.99 2.27 -0.06
N ASP A 166 15.74 2.82 -1.25
CA ASP A 166 15.11 4.12 -1.46
C ASP A 166 13.59 4.00 -1.68
N ALA A 167 12.96 2.92 -1.17
CA ALA A 167 11.54 2.67 -1.35
C ALA A 167 10.67 3.69 -0.60
N HIS A 168 9.41 3.77 -1.02
CA HIS A 168 8.44 4.66 -0.42
C HIS A 168 7.10 3.95 -0.21
N ALA A 169 6.75 3.66 1.03
CA ALA A 169 5.51 2.99 1.39
C ALA A 169 4.50 3.95 2.04
N THR A 170 3.28 3.97 1.53
CA THR A 170 2.14 4.67 2.13
C THR A 170 1.03 3.69 2.47
N ILE A 171 0.64 3.64 3.73
CA ILE A 171 -0.40 2.76 4.26
C ILE A 171 -1.52 3.62 4.83
N SER A 172 -2.75 3.46 4.34
CA SER A 172 -3.90 4.21 4.83
C SER A 172 -5.14 3.35 5.01
N PHE A 173 -5.92 3.63 6.06
CA PHE A 173 -7.17 2.93 6.38
C PHE A 173 -7.03 1.40 6.38
N SER A 174 -5.86 0.90 6.84
CA SER A 174 -5.43 -0.48 6.70
C SER A 174 -5.20 -1.15 8.06
N GLU A 175 -5.15 -2.48 8.06
CA GLU A 175 -4.87 -3.26 9.25
C GLU A 175 -3.70 -4.22 9.00
N LEU A 176 -2.71 -4.21 9.90
CA LEU A 176 -1.58 -5.13 9.90
C LEU A 176 -1.67 -5.93 11.19
N ASP A 177 -2.08 -7.20 11.09
CA ASP A 177 -2.36 -8.00 12.28
C ASP A 177 -1.81 -9.42 12.22
N GLY A 178 -1.41 -9.94 13.36
CA GLY A 178 -1.00 -11.35 13.50
C GLY A 178 0.22 -11.73 12.67
N ASN A 179 1.04 -10.76 12.22
CA ASN A 179 2.27 -11.05 11.49
C ASN A 179 3.40 -11.41 12.47
N ASN A 180 4.29 -12.33 12.07
CA ASN A 180 5.30 -12.91 12.94
C ASN A 180 6.70 -12.86 12.34
N ALA A 181 7.55 -11.96 12.84
CA ALA A 181 8.97 -11.89 12.50
C ALA A 181 9.76 -12.87 13.38
N THR A 182 10.19 -13.96 12.78
CA THR A 182 10.82 -15.10 13.49
C THR A 182 12.32 -14.95 13.73
N GLY A 183 12.99 -14.03 13.02
CA GLY A 183 14.44 -13.85 13.08
C GLY A 183 14.83 -12.63 13.91
N LEU A 184 14.50 -11.44 13.50
CA LEU A 184 15.03 -10.21 14.11
C LEU A 184 13.93 -9.20 14.48
N ALA A 185 13.29 -8.52 13.50
CA ALA A 185 12.60 -7.28 13.76
C ALA A 185 11.35 -7.09 12.90
N GLY A 186 10.54 -6.09 13.25
CA GLY A 186 9.43 -5.67 12.43
C GLY A 186 8.34 -6.74 12.30
N GLY A 187 7.66 -7.07 13.38
CA GLY A 187 6.58 -8.06 13.32
C GLY A 187 5.54 -7.72 12.27
N ALA A 188 5.05 -6.49 12.23
CA ALA A 188 4.22 -6.02 11.15
C ALA A 188 5.06 -5.36 10.04
N ILE A 189 5.93 -4.40 10.40
CA ILE A 189 6.68 -3.58 9.44
C ILE A 189 8.14 -3.48 9.88
N ASP A 190 9.06 -3.79 8.95
CA ASP A 190 10.47 -3.39 9.01
C ASP A 190 10.68 -2.28 7.97
N ASN A 191 11.25 -1.14 8.40
CA ASN A 191 11.41 0.03 7.54
C ASN A 191 12.83 0.58 7.62
N SER A 192 13.57 0.53 6.52
CA SER A 192 14.87 1.19 6.34
C SER A 192 14.83 2.35 5.34
N ALA A 193 13.63 2.77 4.91
CA ALA A 193 13.41 3.80 3.89
C ALA A 193 12.37 4.84 4.35
N ASP A 194 11.41 5.21 3.52
CA ASP A 194 10.39 6.20 3.87
C ASP A 194 9.01 5.55 4.02
N LEU A 195 8.45 5.61 5.23
CA LEU A 195 7.18 5.00 5.60
C LEU A 195 6.18 6.04 6.11
N VAL A 196 4.99 6.02 5.53
CA VAL A 196 3.83 6.77 6.05
C VAL A 196 2.71 5.79 6.41
N VAL A 197 2.23 5.84 7.65
CA VAL A 197 1.07 5.06 8.12
C VAL A 197 0.01 6.03 8.64
N ASP A 198 -1.17 5.99 8.05
CA ASP A 198 -2.24 6.92 8.37
C ASP A 198 -3.59 6.22 8.59
N HIS A 199 -4.39 6.66 9.57
CA HIS A 199 -5.71 6.11 9.90
C HIS A 199 -5.76 4.58 9.91
N SER A 200 -4.74 3.93 10.47
CA SER A 200 -4.54 2.48 10.35
C SER A 200 -4.43 1.80 11.71
N ARG A 201 -4.27 0.47 11.68
CA ARG A 201 -4.11 -0.35 12.87
C ARG A 201 -2.93 -1.31 12.70
N VAL A 202 -1.99 -1.29 13.62
CA VAL A 202 -0.86 -2.24 13.69
C VAL A 202 -1.03 -3.02 15.00
N ILE A 203 -1.63 -4.21 14.92
CA ILE A 203 -2.10 -4.88 16.13
C ILE A 203 -1.71 -6.36 16.20
N ALA A 204 -1.39 -6.83 17.41
CA ALA A 204 -1.15 -8.24 17.69
C ALA A 204 -0.06 -8.88 16.81
N ASN A 205 0.96 -8.10 16.41
CA ASN A 205 2.11 -8.62 15.69
C ASN A 205 3.23 -9.00 16.65
N THR A 206 4.09 -9.92 16.24
CA THR A 206 5.17 -10.45 17.07
C THR A 206 6.51 -10.35 16.36
N ALA A 207 7.54 -9.93 17.06
CA ALA A 207 8.93 -9.99 16.61
C ALA A 207 9.79 -10.78 17.62
N HIS A 208 10.70 -11.60 17.10
CA HIS A 208 11.61 -12.35 17.96
C HIS A 208 12.45 -11.45 18.85
N SER A 209 12.90 -10.30 18.33
CA SER A 209 13.78 -9.39 19.09
C SER A 209 13.23 -7.97 19.20
N PHE A 210 12.99 -7.27 18.09
CA PHE A 210 12.80 -5.81 18.07
C PHE A 210 11.57 -5.39 17.27
N GLY A 211 10.87 -4.35 17.75
CA GLY A 211 9.76 -3.76 17.01
C GLY A 211 8.63 -4.73 16.70
N GLY A 212 7.89 -5.19 17.70
CA GLY A 212 6.77 -6.10 17.49
C GLY A 212 5.75 -5.59 16.49
N GLY A 213 5.43 -4.29 16.53
CA GLY A 213 4.65 -3.59 15.51
C GLY A 213 5.53 -3.06 14.41
N VAL A 214 6.28 -2.00 14.68
CA VAL A 214 7.09 -1.27 13.70
C VAL A 214 8.54 -1.22 14.16
N PHE A 215 9.43 -1.55 13.27
CA PHE A 215 10.87 -1.36 13.41
C PHE A 215 11.33 -0.33 12.39
N THR A 216 12.02 0.72 12.83
CA THR A 216 12.60 1.73 11.93
C THR A 216 14.12 1.67 12.07
N LEU A 217 14.77 1.23 10.99
CA LEU A 217 16.23 1.08 10.87
C LEU A 217 16.82 2.33 10.21
N ASP A 218 18.03 2.72 10.61
CA ASP A 218 18.81 3.79 9.96
C ASP A 218 19.06 3.46 8.45
N PRO A 219 18.86 4.42 7.52
CA PRO A 219 18.47 5.82 7.69
C PRO A 219 16.94 6.06 7.65
N GLY A 220 16.13 5.06 7.86
CA GLY A 220 14.68 5.08 7.66
C GLY A 220 13.94 6.17 8.43
N THR A 221 12.88 6.64 7.82
CA THR A 221 11.93 7.56 8.41
C THR A 221 10.54 6.95 8.49
N SER A 222 9.88 7.07 9.63
CA SER A 222 8.50 6.59 9.82
C SER A 222 7.62 7.74 10.31
N ARG A 223 6.59 8.06 9.54
CA ARG A 223 5.55 8.99 9.94
C ARG A 223 4.25 8.23 10.20
N ILE A 224 3.80 8.20 11.43
CA ILE A 224 2.59 7.51 11.85
C ILE A 224 1.58 8.56 12.30
N THR A 225 0.35 8.49 11.79
CA THR A 225 -0.67 9.51 12.05
C THR A 225 -2.03 8.84 12.30
N THR A 226 -2.73 9.25 13.35
CA THR A 226 -4.10 8.80 13.67
C THR A 226 -4.23 7.27 13.67
N THR A 227 -3.19 6.58 14.12
CA THR A 227 -3.04 5.12 14.03
C THR A 227 -3.01 4.48 15.42
N VAL A 228 -3.51 3.26 15.50
CA VAL A 228 -3.46 2.45 16.72
C VAL A 228 -2.35 1.40 16.58
N VAL A 229 -1.34 1.47 17.45
CA VAL A 229 -0.27 0.47 17.58
C VAL A 229 -0.48 -0.26 18.89
N ALA A 230 -1.05 -1.48 18.86
CA ALA A 230 -1.51 -2.12 20.08
C ALA A 230 -1.27 -3.63 20.12
N ARG A 231 -1.06 -4.17 21.32
CA ARG A 231 -0.91 -5.61 21.56
C ARG A 231 0.20 -6.27 20.75
N ASN A 232 1.20 -5.48 20.32
CA ASN A 232 2.36 -6.06 19.66
C ASN A 232 3.39 -6.50 20.69
N VAL A 233 4.14 -7.54 20.34
CA VAL A 233 5.11 -8.17 21.24
C VAL A 233 6.48 -8.24 20.58
N ALA A 234 7.51 -7.80 21.30
CA ALA A 234 8.90 -8.04 20.93
C ALA A 234 9.63 -8.81 22.05
N GLY A 235 10.48 -9.74 21.66
CA GLY A 235 11.18 -10.54 22.65
C GLY A 235 12.20 -9.75 23.47
N ARG A 236 12.74 -8.65 22.94
CA ARG A 236 13.74 -7.82 23.62
C ARG A 236 13.26 -6.39 23.85
N THR A 237 13.12 -5.58 22.80
CA THR A 237 12.83 -4.15 22.96
C THR A 237 11.87 -3.62 21.90
N GLY A 238 11.11 -2.57 22.27
CA GLY A 238 10.18 -1.91 21.37
C GLY A 238 8.97 -2.77 21.02
N GLY A 239 8.14 -3.15 21.98
CA GLY A 239 6.98 -3.99 21.73
C GLY A 239 6.05 -3.42 20.66
N GLY A 240 5.71 -2.15 20.78
CA GLY A 240 4.99 -1.41 19.75
C GLY A 240 5.90 -0.94 18.64
N ILE A 241 6.88 -0.10 18.99
CA ILE A 241 7.77 0.58 18.05
C ILE A 241 9.22 0.49 18.54
N PHE A 242 10.12 0.18 17.63
CA PHE A 242 11.56 0.29 17.85
C PHE A 242 12.17 1.25 16.81
N ASN A 243 12.90 2.23 17.29
CA ASN A 243 13.59 3.22 16.46
C ASN A 243 15.09 3.13 16.71
N THR A 244 15.90 2.79 15.71
CA THR A 244 17.35 2.65 15.85
C THR A 244 18.08 3.99 15.92
N THR A 245 19.34 3.95 16.28
CA THR A 245 20.24 5.12 16.14
C THR A 245 20.27 5.56 14.67
N GLY A 246 20.15 6.85 14.41
CA GLY A 246 20.09 7.41 13.06
C GLY A 246 18.67 7.50 12.47
N ALA A 247 17.77 6.58 12.87
CA ALA A 247 16.39 6.58 12.38
C ALA A 247 15.51 7.68 13.02
N THR A 248 14.45 8.05 12.32
CA THR A 248 13.47 9.04 12.79
C THR A 248 12.05 8.50 12.74
N THR A 249 11.33 8.59 13.85
CA THR A 249 9.88 8.25 13.92
C THR A 249 9.08 9.43 14.47
N VAL A 250 8.06 9.84 13.74
CA VAL A 250 7.13 10.92 14.14
C VAL A 250 5.73 10.36 14.31
N LEU A 251 5.16 10.50 15.50
CA LEU A 251 3.81 10.05 15.82
C LEU A 251 2.88 11.24 16.06
N ILE A 252 1.72 11.27 15.40
CA ILE A 252 0.77 12.39 15.48
C ILE A 252 -0.65 11.88 15.68
N GLY A 253 -1.22 12.13 16.84
CA GLY A 253 -2.60 11.72 17.16
C GLY A 253 -2.78 10.21 17.32
N ASP A 254 -1.72 9.50 17.65
CA ASP A 254 -1.70 8.05 17.71
C ASP A 254 -2.01 7.49 19.09
N ARG A 255 -2.22 6.17 19.14
CA ARG A 255 -2.35 5.41 20.38
C ARG A 255 -1.38 4.22 20.36
N VAL A 256 -0.36 4.25 21.19
CA VAL A 256 0.61 3.17 21.39
C VAL A 256 0.31 2.52 22.74
N VAL A 257 -0.46 1.43 22.72
CA VAL A 257 -1.04 0.89 23.96
C VAL A 257 -1.00 -0.65 24.03
N PHE A 258 -0.86 -1.18 25.24
CA PHE A 258 -0.89 -2.63 25.50
C PHE A 258 0.17 -3.43 24.74
N ASN A 259 1.27 -2.81 24.34
CA ASN A 259 2.39 -3.52 23.74
C ASN A 259 3.34 -4.04 24.82
N SER A 260 4.12 -5.08 24.50
CA SER A 260 5.00 -5.74 25.46
C SER A 260 6.37 -6.06 24.88
N ALA A 261 7.40 -5.86 25.69
CA ALA A 261 8.77 -6.25 25.37
C ALA A 261 9.59 -6.46 26.66
N GLY A 262 10.87 -6.78 26.53
CA GLY A 262 11.78 -6.76 27.69
C GLY A 262 12.09 -5.34 28.17
N SER A 263 12.05 -4.33 27.28
CA SER A 263 12.19 -2.89 27.58
C SER A 263 11.55 -2.07 26.46
N GLY A 264 11.02 -0.87 26.80
CA GLY A 264 10.28 -0.07 25.84
C GLY A 264 9.08 -0.82 25.30
N GLY A 265 8.23 -1.35 26.17
CA GLY A 265 7.04 -2.09 25.75
C GLY A 265 6.21 -1.32 24.75
N GLY A 266 6.03 -0.01 24.96
CA GLY A 266 5.44 0.87 23.97
C GLY A 266 6.42 1.24 22.85
N ILE A 267 7.44 2.03 23.21
CA ILE A 267 8.42 2.57 22.26
C ILE A 267 9.84 2.42 22.83
N PHE A 268 10.74 1.85 22.04
CA PHE A 268 12.17 1.95 22.29
C PHE A 268 12.80 2.95 21.32
N ASN A 269 13.56 3.91 21.85
CA ASN A 269 14.19 4.97 21.05
C ASN A 269 15.72 4.97 21.17
N GLY A 270 16.40 4.58 20.10
CA GLY A 270 17.82 4.75 19.93
C GLY A 270 18.22 5.97 19.10
N GLY A 271 17.26 6.56 18.37
CA GLY A 271 17.46 7.69 17.44
C GLY A 271 16.63 8.92 17.78
N THR A 272 15.73 9.31 16.89
CA THR A 272 14.82 10.45 17.09
C THR A 272 13.36 9.99 17.06
N VAL A 273 12.64 10.19 18.18
CA VAL A 273 11.19 9.98 18.25
C VAL A 273 10.51 11.27 18.69
N GLN A 274 9.50 11.70 17.94
CA GLN A 274 8.68 12.87 18.25
C GLN A 274 7.23 12.47 18.45
N LEU A 275 6.65 12.86 19.57
CA LEU A 275 5.23 12.64 19.90
C LEU A 275 4.47 13.97 19.81
N ARG A 276 3.35 13.95 19.08
CA ARG A 276 2.40 15.08 19.00
C ARG A 276 0.99 14.55 19.21
N PHE A 277 0.30 14.98 20.26
CA PHE A 277 -1.05 14.55 20.58
C PHE A 277 -1.21 13.00 20.63
N THR A 278 -0.13 12.29 20.93
CA THR A 278 -0.06 10.81 20.91
C THR A 278 -0.11 10.29 22.34
N LEU A 279 -0.98 9.29 22.56
CA LEU A 279 -1.06 8.57 23.81
C LEU A 279 -0.14 7.35 23.79
N VAL A 280 0.83 7.29 24.69
CA VAL A 280 1.65 6.10 24.94
C VAL A 280 1.36 5.65 26.36
N ALA A 281 0.62 4.53 26.55
CA ALA A 281 0.16 4.09 27.84
C ALA A 281 -0.10 2.59 27.90
N PHE A 282 -0.13 2.02 29.10
CA PHE A 282 -0.46 0.61 29.36
C PHE A 282 0.46 -0.38 28.65
N ASN A 283 1.69 0.00 28.36
CA ASN A 283 2.68 -0.90 27.77
C ASN A 283 3.54 -1.53 28.86
N SER A 284 4.05 -2.71 28.65
CA SER A 284 4.82 -3.48 29.63
C SER A 284 6.23 -3.79 29.13
N PRO A 285 7.26 -3.58 29.98
CA PRO A 285 7.24 -3.12 31.38
C PRO A 285 7.11 -1.61 31.53
N ASP A 286 7.33 -0.84 30.45
CA ASP A 286 7.34 0.61 30.43
C ASP A 286 6.72 1.15 29.13
N ASN A 287 6.33 2.41 29.14
CA ASN A 287 5.78 3.04 27.94
C ASN A 287 6.88 3.43 26.95
N CYS A 288 8.02 3.90 27.44
CA CYS A 288 9.14 4.33 26.60
C CYS A 288 10.49 4.03 27.25
N SER A 289 11.45 3.63 26.45
CA SER A 289 12.82 3.35 26.87
C SER A 289 13.83 3.86 25.81
N PRO A 290 15.03 4.34 26.16
CA PRO A 290 15.42 4.75 27.52
C PRO A 290 14.58 5.91 28.03
N GLN A 291 14.42 5.99 29.34
CA GLN A 291 13.61 7.05 29.96
C GLN A 291 14.21 8.44 29.69
N GLY A 292 13.34 9.41 29.43
CA GLY A 292 13.73 10.79 29.16
C GLY A 292 14.21 11.06 27.72
N THR A 293 14.36 10.05 26.88
CA THR A 293 14.77 10.24 25.46
C THR A 293 13.62 10.68 24.57
N ILE A 294 12.38 10.47 24.99
CA ILE A 294 11.18 10.84 24.23
C ILE A 294 10.39 11.88 25.03
N ARG A 295 10.35 13.13 24.53
CA ARG A 295 9.59 14.19 25.19
C ARG A 295 8.09 13.88 25.17
N GLY A 296 7.46 13.95 26.32
CA GLY A 296 6.00 13.72 26.48
C GLY A 296 5.61 12.25 26.66
N CYS A 297 6.56 11.33 26.68
CA CYS A 297 6.28 9.96 27.08
C CYS A 297 6.35 9.83 28.60
N LEU A 298 5.22 9.49 29.21
CA LEU A 298 5.11 9.26 30.65
C LEU A 298 5.40 7.78 30.97
N ARG A 299 5.82 7.56 32.23
CA ARG A 299 6.08 6.18 32.76
C ARG A 299 4.86 5.32 32.76
#